data_bfacd0a91e887aa66873a4ca4b141e61
#
_entry.id   bfacd0a91e887aa66873a4ca4b141e61
#
_cell.length_a   1.000
_cell.length_b   1.000
_cell.length_c   1.000
_cell.angle_alpha   90.00
_cell.angle_beta   90.00
_cell.angle_gamma   90.00
#
_symmetry.space_group_name_H-M   'P 1'
#
loop_
_entity.id
_entity.type
_entity.pdbx_description
1 polymer ?
#
loop_
_entity_poly.entity_id
_entity_poly.type
_entity_poly.pdbx_seq_one_letter_code
_entity_poly.pdbx_strand_id
1 'polypeptide(L)'
;MGWLGKLLLTVLFLGIPDLFPNFRANTVFCFLSASANQIVDFGNNGDDGNDGIDGTKGKDSEALTIFADGSPLNLNVSGQDGSKGESGTSGQSALCDNQPVNVNYNLVGANGGSGGTGGNGGDGGDGGSLTIYATNKNYLKQIYVQANGGRGGEAGDGGKGGNGCQCPNPYWTVEYCNGSPGSPDYTCGTREYRCLNGEDGKNGRAGRDGRDGKLGILTLINSNTPLPPDRISASVSMNELKSRGFSLSKNIWETRNGATSLFAQGSAINDQYLELVERAENAVVLIWNAPQEFAPYAQRNLTLSLQDDRSVKINVPDDIWLQTNQVQRKNVTELFVFNAINSSDAVKLESQGIKGVGNQVTMEIIDKGGKSDLVDTTFKIKYGVSNSAEARFRDVGDYTTRYQGEIPPSAIRYNNDRFVLEIGKLPIEPRYLELDRAVKIELEVTRTFGDNTATQTIEAREILGPFN
;
A
#
# COMPACT_ATOMS: atom_id res chain seq x y z
N MET A 1 12.60 -3.19 5.42
CA MET A 1 12.80 -1.87 6.09
C MET A 1 11.72 -1.74 7.14
N GLY A 2 12.07 -1.94 8.40
CA GLY A 2 11.16 -1.82 9.54
C GLY A 2 11.99 -1.68 10.80
N TRP A 3 12.08 -0.48 11.30
CA TRP A 3 12.76 -0.13 12.53
C TRP A 3 11.89 -0.49 13.73
N LEU A 4 12.40 -1.31 14.64
CA LEU A 4 11.85 -1.44 16.00
C LEU A 4 12.78 -0.70 16.96
N GLY A 5 12.27 0.41 17.50
CA GLY A 5 12.92 1.19 18.55
C GLY A 5 12.82 0.49 19.91
N LYS A 6 13.97 0.33 20.57
CA LYS A 6 14.07 -0.05 21.97
C LYS A 6 13.75 1.17 22.84
N LEU A 7 12.73 1.07 23.67
CA LEU A 7 12.40 2.06 24.70
C LEU A 7 13.28 1.81 25.92
N LEU A 8 14.23 2.71 26.18
CA LEU A 8 15.04 2.75 27.41
C LEU A 8 14.28 3.62 28.42
N LEU A 9 13.82 3.02 29.53
CA LEU A 9 13.18 3.75 30.62
C LEU A 9 14.27 4.23 31.57
N THR A 10 14.61 5.51 31.51
CA THR A 10 15.53 6.17 32.48
C THR A 10 14.68 6.78 33.58
N VAL A 11 14.79 6.23 34.77
CA VAL A 11 14.19 6.81 35.99
C VAL A 11 15.11 7.90 36.51
N LEU A 12 14.64 9.14 36.45
CA LEU A 12 15.31 10.31 37.00
C LEU A 12 14.94 10.46 38.48
N PHE A 13 15.88 10.30 39.40
CA PHE A 13 15.72 10.67 40.79
C PHE A 13 16.03 12.17 40.96
N LEU A 14 15.00 12.97 41.20
CA LEU A 14 15.12 14.34 41.68
C LEU A 14 15.18 14.32 43.21
N GLY A 15 16.31 14.79 43.76
CA GLY A 15 16.48 15.00 45.17
C GLY A 15 15.72 16.24 45.65
N ILE A 16 15.14 16.15 46.83
CA ILE A 16 14.68 17.30 47.63
C ILE A 16 15.41 17.23 48.97
N PRO A 17 16.09 18.31 49.41
CA PRO A 17 16.82 18.33 50.67
C PRO A 17 15.96 18.80 51.86
N ASP A 18 16.33 18.24 53.01
CA ASP A 18 16.20 18.76 54.35
C ASP A 18 14.84 19.30 54.87
N LEU A 19 14.33 18.58 55.88
CA LEU A 19 13.86 19.17 57.14
C LEU A 19 13.46 18.04 58.11
N PHE A 20 14.29 17.73 59.13
CA PHE A 20 13.89 17.60 60.56
C PHE A 20 15.07 17.11 61.40
N PRO A 21 15.37 17.78 62.53
CA PRO A 21 16.50 17.45 63.42
C PRO A 21 16.10 16.49 64.55
N ASN A 22 17.11 15.67 64.94
CA ASN A 22 17.23 15.02 66.26
C ASN A 22 16.17 13.99 66.68
N PHE A 23 16.43 12.71 66.38
CA PHE A 23 16.08 11.61 67.27
C PHE A 23 17.24 10.63 67.32
N ARG A 24 18.02 10.68 68.45
CA ARG A 24 18.94 9.59 68.85
C ARG A 24 18.07 8.46 69.38
N ALA A 25 17.84 7.43 68.57
CA ALA A 25 17.41 6.13 69.05
C ALA A 25 18.57 5.16 68.83
N ASN A 26 19.18 4.70 69.90
CA ASN A 26 20.08 3.55 69.93
C ASN A 26 19.26 2.31 69.56
N THR A 27 19.15 2.03 68.29
CA THR A 27 18.61 0.74 67.81
C THR A 27 19.79 -0.20 67.63
N VAL A 28 19.96 -1.10 68.57
CA VAL A 28 20.83 -2.27 68.45
C VAL A 28 20.22 -3.06 67.31
N PHE A 29 20.78 -2.93 66.11
CA PHE A 29 20.48 -3.88 65.02
C PHE A 29 21.08 -5.22 65.37
N CYS A 30 20.23 -6.08 65.91
CA CYS A 30 20.48 -7.51 65.97
C CYS A 30 20.47 -8.02 64.52
N PHE A 31 21.62 -8.13 63.88
CA PHE A 31 21.74 -8.87 62.64
C PHE A 31 21.44 -10.32 62.94
N LEU A 32 20.17 -10.68 62.80
CA LEU A 32 19.79 -12.07 62.57
C LEU A 32 20.43 -12.43 61.22
N SER A 33 21.58 -13.07 61.25
CA SER A 33 22.13 -13.76 60.12
C SER A 33 21.11 -14.86 59.75
N ALA A 34 20.18 -14.52 58.86
CA ALA A 34 19.46 -15.56 58.14
C ALA A 34 20.54 -16.31 57.35
N SER A 35 20.98 -17.45 57.85
CA SER A 35 21.76 -18.37 57.06
C SER A 35 20.86 -18.75 55.87
N ALA A 36 21.09 -18.07 54.72
CA ALA A 36 20.51 -18.54 53.46
C ALA A 36 20.90 -20.00 53.34
N ASN A 37 19.92 -20.89 53.19
CA ASN A 37 20.18 -22.31 52.91
C ASN A 37 20.98 -22.30 51.61
N GLN A 38 22.28 -22.41 51.69
CA GLN A 38 23.15 -22.54 50.54
C GLN A 38 22.76 -23.80 49.79
N ILE A 39 22.45 -23.69 48.54
CA ILE A 39 22.24 -24.81 47.63
C ILE A 39 23.49 -24.89 46.75
N VAL A 40 24.09 -26.05 46.65
CA VAL A 40 25.31 -26.28 45.88
C VAL A 40 25.03 -27.35 44.83
N ASP A 41 25.41 -27.07 43.58
CA ASP A 41 25.30 -28.04 42.51
C ASP A 41 26.40 -29.10 42.63
N PHE A 42 26.09 -30.34 42.28
CA PHE A 42 27.09 -31.39 42.11
C PHE A 42 26.99 -32.03 40.73
N GLY A 43 28.14 -32.28 40.11
CA GLY A 43 28.27 -32.71 38.72
C GLY A 43 28.34 -31.48 37.78
N ASN A 44 28.39 -31.74 36.48
CA ASN A 44 28.39 -30.73 35.41
C ASN A 44 27.18 -30.93 34.53
N ASN A 45 26.52 -29.82 34.16
CA ASN A 45 25.37 -29.89 33.27
C ASN A 45 25.76 -30.47 31.90
N GLY A 46 24.83 -31.23 31.31
CA GLY A 46 25.00 -31.67 29.94
C GLY A 46 24.82 -30.51 28.95
N ASP A 47 25.57 -30.58 27.87
CA ASP A 47 25.43 -29.59 26.76
C ASP A 47 24.11 -29.83 26.00
N ASP A 48 23.47 -28.74 25.54
CA ASP A 48 22.31 -28.82 24.68
C ASP A 48 22.70 -29.37 23.31
N GLY A 49 21.78 -30.11 22.67
CA GLY A 49 21.93 -30.56 21.29
C GLY A 49 21.76 -29.40 20.30
N ASN A 50 22.44 -29.53 19.18
CA ASN A 50 22.30 -28.54 18.07
C ASN A 50 20.99 -28.74 17.32
N ASP A 51 20.40 -27.64 16.87
CA ASP A 51 19.24 -27.66 16.00
C ASP A 51 19.63 -28.21 14.62
N GLY A 52 18.73 -28.92 13.97
CA GLY A 52 18.84 -29.40 12.61
C GLY A 52 18.70 -28.25 11.60
N ILE A 53 19.37 -28.36 10.48
CA ILE A 53 19.32 -27.37 9.39
C ILE A 53 18.07 -27.60 8.56
N ASP A 54 17.39 -26.51 8.17
CA ASP A 54 16.22 -26.56 7.29
C ASP A 54 16.62 -27.11 5.90
N GLY A 55 15.72 -27.88 5.31
CA GLY A 55 15.86 -28.33 3.92
C GLY A 55 15.72 -27.16 2.93
N THR A 56 16.38 -27.31 1.80
CA THR A 56 16.34 -26.32 0.72
C THR A 56 15.12 -26.50 -0.15
N LYS A 57 14.52 -25.37 -0.63
CA LYS A 57 13.39 -25.39 -1.57
C LYS A 57 13.83 -26.05 -2.89
N GLY A 58 12.98 -26.91 -3.46
CA GLY A 58 13.12 -27.43 -4.83
C GLY A 58 13.06 -26.29 -5.86
N LYS A 59 13.79 -26.45 -6.96
CA LYS A 59 13.79 -25.45 -8.03
C LYS A 59 12.49 -25.51 -8.82
N ASP A 60 11.87 -24.34 -9.05
CA ASP A 60 10.74 -24.19 -9.96
C ASP A 60 11.17 -24.50 -11.41
N SER A 61 10.30 -25.14 -12.21
CA SER A 61 10.57 -25.36 -13.62
C SER A 61 10.34 -24.10 -14.43
N GLU A 62 11.10 -23.93 -15.50
CA GLU A 62 10.97 -22.81 -16.42
C GLU A 62 9.69 -22.92 -17.26
N ALA A 63 9.13 -21.77 -17.66
CA ALA A 63 8.03 -21.72 -18.61
C ALA A 63 8.51 -22.09 -20.02
N LEU A 64 7.68 -22.86 -20.74
CA LEU A 64 8.00 -23.31 -22.10
C LEU A 64 6.94 -22.81 -23.11
N THR A 65 7.41 -22.31 -24.25
CA THR A 65 6.55 -21.93 -25.37
C THR A 65 6.83 -22.83 -26.57
N ILE A 66 5.77 -23.42 -27.16
CA ILE A 66 5.88 -24.28 -28.32
C ILE A 66 4.83 -23.95 -29.38
N PHE A 67 5.09 -24.35 -30.62
CA PHE A 67 4.17 -24.36 -31.77
C PHE A 67 3.82 -25.81 -32.10
N ALA A 68 2.57 -26.18 -31.89
CA ALA A 68 2.11 -27.54 -32.17
C ALA A 68 1.65 -27.67 -33.62
N ASP A 69 2.31 -28.57 -34.36
CA ASP A 69 2.03 -28.89 -35.76
C ASP A 69 1.40 -30.28 -35.96
N GLY A 70 1.12 -30.99 -34.84
CA GLY A 70 0.61 -32.35 -34.82
C GLY A 70 1.70 -33.42 -34.69
N SER A 71 2.97 -33.06 -34.65
CA SER A 71 4.06 -34.00 -34.37
C SER A 71 4.04 -34.44 -32.91
N PRO A 72 4.35 -35.73 -32.61
CA PRO A 72 4.44 -36.22 -31.22
C PRO A 72 5.56 -35.50 -30.45
N LEU A 73 5.26 -35.05 -29.23
CA LEU A 73 6.22 -34.40 -28.30
C LEU A 73 6.10 -34.99 -26.91
N ASN A 74 7.22 -35.07 -26.20
CA ASN A 74 7.27 -35.42 -24.78
C ASN A 74 7.94 -34.29 -24.01
N LEU A 75 7.17 -33.61 -23.15
CA LEU A 75 7.57 -32.43 -22.43
C LEU A 75 7.61 -32.72 -20.94
N ASN A 76 8.76 -32.51 -20.31
CA ASN A 76 8.90 -32.56 -18.88
C ASN A 76 9.31 -31.17 -18.35
N VAL A 77 8.36 -30.51 -17.74
CA VAL A 77 8.50 -29.21 -17.09
C VAL A 77 8.07 -29.32 -15.61
N SER A 78 8.41 -30.45 -14.96
CA SER A 78 8.12 -30.66 -13.54
C SER A 78 9.09 -29.87 -12.67
N GLY A 79 8.58 -29.34 -11.55
CA GLY A 79 9.42 -28.76 -10.49
C GLY A 79 10.26 -29.82 -9.76
N GLN A 80 11.31 -29.40 -9.12
CA GLN A 80 12.18 -30.28 -8.33
C GLN A 80 11.63 -30.45 -6.91
N ASP A 81 11.89 -31.64 -6.32
CA ASP A 81 11.53 -31.90 -4.91
C ASP A 81 12.34 -31.00 -3.96
N GLY A 82 11.73 -30.61 -2.84
CA GLY A 82 12.41 -30.00 -1.73
C GLY A 82 13.29 -31.00 -0.99
N SER A 83 14.38 -30.57 -0.39
CA SER A 83 15.25 -31.45 0.37
C SER A 83 14.72 -31.66 1.80
N LYS A 84 15.10 -32.79 2.38
CA LYS A 84 14.79 -33.13 3.77
C LYS A 84 15.47 -32.16 4.75
N GLY A 85 14.76 -31.78 5.84
CA GLY A 85 15.36 -31.12 6.99
C GLY A 85 16.25 -32.08 7.80
N GLU A 86 17.32 -31.58 8.38
CA GLU A 86 18.20 -32.37 9.24
C GLU A 86 17.57 -32.54 10.60
N SER A 87 17.83 -33.72 11.24
CA SER A 87 17.41 -33.96 12.61
C SER A 87 18.26 -33.16 13.60
N GLY A 88 17.65 -32.65 14.66
CA GLY A 88 18.35 -32.07 15.79
C GLY A 88 19.18 -33.15 16.52
N THR A 89 20.31 -32.77 17.08
CA THR A 89 21.15 -33.68 17.83
C THR A 89 20.63 -33.86 19.27
N SER A 90 20.92 -35.00 19.90
CA SER A 90 20.54 -35.23 21.30
C SER A 90 21.37 -34.35 22.24
N GLY A 91 20.75 -33.81 23.27
CA GLY A 91 21.46 -33.23 24.41
C GLY A 91 22.28 -34.25 25.17
N GLN A 92 23.34 -33.84 25.79
CA GLN A 92 24.21 -34.67 26.58
C GLN A 92 23.60 -34.91 27.96
N SER A 93 23.79 -36.10 28.52
CA SER A 93 23.49 -36.35 29.93
C SER A 93 24.49 -35.61 30.82
N ALA A 94 24.05 -35.14 31.97
CA ALA A 94 24.93 -34.53 32.95
C ALA A 94 26.06 -35.47 33.34
N LEU A 95 27.25 -34.91 33.53
CA LEU A 95 28.39 -35.63 34.12
C LEU A 95 28.24 -35.60 35.65
N CYS A 96 27.82 -36.76 36.21
CA CYS A 96 27.48 -36.87 37.61
C CYS A 96 28.72 -37.25 38.42
N ASP A 97 29.16 -36.38 39.31
CA ASP A 97 30.08 -36.70 40.36
C ASP A 97 29.39 -37.52 41.46
N ASN A 98 30.18 -38.15 42.35
CA ASN A 98 29.59 -38.74 43.54
C ASN A 98 28.94 -37.66 44.41
N GLN A 99 27.71 -37.93 44.87
CA GLN A 99 27.03 -36.98 45.74
C GLN A 99 27.88 -36.73 46.99
N PRO A 100 28.21 -35.47 47.35
CA PRO A 100 28.89 -35.15 48.59
C PRO A 100 28.08 -35.64 49.81
N VAL A 101 28.76 -36.26 50.77
CA VAL A 101 28.14 -36.80 52.00
C VAL A 101 28.54 -35.95 53.23
N ASN A 102 27.66 -35.91 54.22
CA ASN A 102 27.89 -35.18 55.50
C ASN A 102 28.16 -33.67 55.31
N VAL A 103 27.65 -33.09 54.27
CA VAL A 103 27.76 -31.62 54.00
C VAL A 103 26.68 -30.88 54.77
N ASN A 104 26.95 -29.62 55.14
CA ASN A 104 26.06 -28.75 55.91
C ASN A 104 25.28 -27.74 55.04
N TYR A 105 24.96 -28.17 53.79
CA TYR A 105 24.19 -27.42 52.81
C TYR A 105 23.35 -28.35 51.95
N ASN A 106 22.32 -27.79 51.32
CA ASN A 106 21.48 -28.55 50.35
C ASN A 106 22.25 -28.75 49.06
N LEU A 107 21.91 -29.87 48.35
CA LEU A 107 22.48 -30.20 47.06
C LEU A 107 21.41 -30.19 45.98
N VAL A 108 21.81 -29.89 44.76
CA VAL A 108 21.04 -30.13 43.55
C VAL A 108 21.94 -30.83 42.53
N GLY A 109 21.42 -31.85 41.88
CA GLY A 109 22.13 -32.53 40.80
C GLY A 109 22.22 -31.65 39.54
N ALA A 110 23.29 -31.80 38.79
CA ALA A 110 23.45 -31.13 37.49
C ALA A 110 22.37 -31.58 36.50
N ASN A 111 21.89 -30.69 35.67
CA ASN A 111 20.82 -30.91 34.70
C ASN A 111 21.35 -31.55 33.41
N GLY A 112 20.55 -32.40 32.76
CA GLY A 112 20.80 -32.84 31.40
C GLY A 112 20.57 -31.74 30.37
N GLY A 113 21.33 -31.73 29.27
CA GLY A 113 21.14 -30.84 28.14
C GLY A 113 19.87 -31.13 27.35
N SER A 114 19.18 -30.14 26.86
CA SER A 114 18.01 -30.29 25.99
C SER A 114 18.41 -30.78 24.59
N GLY A 115 17.57 -31.57 23.95
CA GLY A 115 17.74 -31.95 22.55
C GLY A 115 17.49 -30.77 21.61
N GLY A 116 18.23 -30.65 20.52
CA GLY A 116 18.05 -29.65 19.44
C GLY A 116 16.75 -29.90 18.68
N THR A 117 16.15 -28.86 18.13
CA THR A 117 14.96 -28.94 17.26
C THR A 117 15.33 -29.53 15.90
N GLY A 118 14.44 -30.29 15.27
CA GLY A 118 14.61 -30.72 13.88
C GLY A 118 14.40 -29.55 12.90
N GLY A 119 15.16 -29.51 11.79
CA GLY A 119 14.99 -28.60 10.69
C GLY A 119 13.69 -28.84 9.91
N ASN A 120 13.11 -27.83 9.34
CA ASN A 120 11.95 -27.97 8.46
C ASN A 120 12.36 -28.60 7.12
N GLY A 121 11.47 -29.38 6.50
CA GLY A 121 11.64 -29.81 5.12
C GLY A 121 11.50 -28.63 4.15
N GLY A 122 12.26 -28.64 3.05
CA GLY A 122 12.18 -27.64 1.99
C GLY A 122 10.90 -27.79 1.17
N ASP A 123 10.26 -26.67 0.74
CA ASP A 123 9.11 -26.73 -0.17
C ASP A 123 9.53 -27.30 -1.54
N GLY A 124 8.64 -28.04 -2.20
CA GLY A 124 8.82 -28.44 -3.59
C GLY A 124 8.73 -27.26 -4.54
N GLY A 125 9.42 -27.31 -5.68
CA GLY A 125 9.36 -26.32 -6.75
C GLY A 125 8.10 -26.44 -7.58
N ASP A 126 7.58 -25.32 -8.13
CA ASP A 126 6.40 -25.32 -8.99
C ASP A 126 6.70 -25.94 -10.37
N GLY A 127 5.73 -26.62 -10.97
CA GLY A 127 5.77 -27.05 -12.36
C GLY A 127 5.72 -25.88 -13.34
N GLY A 128 6.44 -25.96 -14.46
CA GLY A 128 6.55 -24.90 -15.46
C GLY A 128 5.24 -24.66 -16.21
N SER A 129 4.93 -23.40 -16.47
CA SER A 129 3.79 -23.02 -17.33
C SER A 129 4.10 -23.32 -18.81
N LEU A 130 3.07 -23.74 -19.53
CA LEU A 130 3.20 -24.15 -20.93
C LEU A 130 2.33 -23.24 -21.81
N THR A 131 2.96 -22.49 -22.73
CA THR A 131 2.26 -21.71 -23.76
C THR A 131 2.28 -22.46 -25.08
N ILE A 132 1.12 -22.84 -25.60
CA ILE A 132 1.01 -23.59 -26.85
C ILE A 132 0.28 -22.78 -27.90
N TYR A 133 0.93 -22.56 -29.03
CA TYR A 133 0.35 -22.07 -30.27
C TYR A 133 -0.12 -23.25 -31.10
N ALA A 134 -1.43 -23.36 -31.38
CA ALA A 134 -2.00 -24.45 -32.11
C ALA A 134 -3.24 -24.01 -32.88
N THR A 135 -3.22 -24.07 -34.20
CA THR A 135 -4.40 -23.78 -35.03
C THR A 135 -5.47 -24.88 -34.97
N ASN A 136 -5.10 -26.08 -34.50
CA ASN A 136 -6.00 -27.22 -34.31
C ASN A 136 -5.74 -27.86 -32.93
N LYS A 137 -6.71 -27.82 -32.03
CA LYS A 137 -6.61 -28.41 -30.69
C LYS A 137 -6.28 -29.91 -30.71
N ASN A 138 -6.62 -30.63 -31.76
CA ASN A 138 -6.33 -32.07 -31.88
C ASN A 138 -4.81 -32.33 -31.92
N TYR A 139 -3.99 -31.36 -32.29
CA TYR A 139 -2.51 -31.50 -32.25
C TYR A 139 -2.00 -31.77 -30.85
N LEU A 140 -2.66 -31.24 -29.81
CA LEU A 140 -2.29 -31.45 -28.42
C LEU A 140 -2.39 -32.90 -27.96
N LYS A 141 -3.27 -33.71 -28.63
CA LYS A 141 -3.39 -35.15 -28.37
C LYS A 141 -2.11 -35.94 -28.62
N GLN A 142 -1.22 -35.38 -29.45
CA GLN A 142 0.09 -35.98 -29.74
C GLN A 142 1.18 -35.53 -28.74
N ILE A 143 0.87 -34.65 -27.79
CA ILE A 143 1.82 -34.10 -26.85
C ILE A 143 1.59 -34.76 -25.48
N TYR A 144 2.62 -35.38 -24.93
CA TYR A 144 2.65 -35.87 -23.56
C TYR A 144 3.32 -34.83 -22.67
N VAL A 145 2.68 -34.43 -21.56
CA VAL A 145 3.14 -33.37 -20.67
C VAL A 145 3.27 -33.86 -19.24
N GLN A 146 4.40 -33.59 -18.62
CA GLN A 146 4.66 -33.69 -17.18
C GLN A 146 4.99 -32.29 -16.66
N ALA A 147 4.02 -31.64 -16.01
CA ALA A 147 4.14 -30.32 -15.42
C ALA A 147 3.77 -30.37 -13.91
N ASN A 148 4.23 -31.45 -13.24
CA ASN A 148 4.00 -31.64 -11.81
C ASN A 148 4.76 -30.59 -10.97
N GLY A 149 4.22 -30.22 -9.83
CA GLY A 149 5.06 -29.64 -8.77
C GLY A 149 5.97 -30.71 -8.16
N GLY A 150 7.12 -30.30 -7.67
CA GLY A 150 7.99 -31.14 -6.84
C GLY A 150 7.33 -31.43 -5.48
N ARG A 151 7.72 -32.52 -4.84
CA ARG A 151 7.24 -32.86 -3.50
C ARG A 151 7.94 -32.00 -2.45
N GLY A 152 7.25 -31.68 -1.37
CA GLY A 152 7.86 -31.10 -0.19
C GLY A 152 8.81 -32.10 0.48
N GLY A 153 9.94 -31.62 1.01
CA GLY A 153 10.87 -32.41 1.79
C GLY A 153 10.30 -32.78 3.14
N GLU A 154 10.70 -33.96 3.67
CA GLU A 154 10.33 -34.38 5.03
C GLU A 154 11.01 -33.48 6.08
N ALA A 155 10.37 -33.29 7.21
CA ALA A 155 10.96 -32.64 8.38
C ALA A 155 12.07 -33.49 9.02
N GLY A 156 13.00 -32.83 9.70
CA GLY A 156 13.93 -33.47 10.63
C GLY A 156 13.27 -33.79 11.99
N ASP A 157 13.70 -34.87 12.61
CA ASP A 157 13.26 -35.21 13.97
C ASP A 157 13.95 -34.33 15.02
N GLY A 158 13.29 -34.09 16.16
CA GLY A 158 13.94 -33.46 17.31
C GLY A 158 14.87 -34.39 18.04
N GLY A 159 15.98 -33.86 18.55
CA GLY A 159 16.92 -34.58 19.39
C GLY A 159 16.32 -34.97 20.76
N LYS A 160 16.81 -36.02 21.37
CA LYS A 160 16.40 -36.41 22.72
C LYS A 160 17.12 -35.56 23.76
N GLY A 161 16.45 -35.26 24.88
CA GLY A 161 17.10 -34.63 26.03
C GLY A 161 18.01 -35.64 26.76
N GLY A 162 19.08 -35.15 27.39
CA GLY A 162 19.98 -35.87 28.24
C GLY A 162 19.43 -36.05 29.66
N ASN A 163 19.90 -37.02 30.40
CA ASN A 163 19.46 -37.25 31.79
C ASN A 163 20.19 -36.32 32.77
N GLY A 164 19.48 -35.84 33.77
CA GLY A 164 20.06 -35.11 34.91
C GLY A 164 20.63 -36.04 35.97
N CYS A 165 21.47 -35.52 36.85
CA CYS A 165 22.07 -36.29 37.95
C CYS A 165 21.04 -36.64 39.02
N GLN A 166 21.01 -37.89 39.42
CA GLN A 166 20.13 -38.38 40.49
C GLN A 166 20.79 -38.23 41.86
N CYS A 167 20.00 -38.06 42.90
CA CYS A 167 20.43 -37.98 44.28
C CYS A 167 20.27 -39.36 44.97
N PRO A 168 21.33 -40.20 45.10
CA PRO A 168 21.24 -41.48 45.83
C PRO A 168 20.80 -41.32 47.27
N ASN A 169 21.20 -40.22 47.92
CA ASN A 169 20.82 -39.86 49.28
C ASN A 169 20.00 -38.57 49.29
N PRO A 170 18.67 -38.66 49.20
CA PRO A 170 17.84 -37.46 49.07
C PRO A 170 17.76 -36.62 50.35
N TYR A 171 18.03 -37.20 51.49
CA TYR A 171 18.03 -36.55 52.81
C TYR A 171 19.15 -37.04 53.70
N TRP A 172 19.77 -36.16 54.53
CA TRP A 172 20.72 -36.48 55.56
C TRP A 172 20.65 -35.49 56.70
N THR A 173 21.14 -35.89 57.87
CA THR A 173 21.22 -35.02 59.02
C THR A 173 22.68 -34.78 59.39
N VAL A 174 23.00 -33.56 59.76
CA VAL A 174 24.33 -33.17 60.26
C VAL A 174 24.14 -32.64 61.66
N GLU A 175 24.95 -33.16 62.62
CA GLU A 175 25.00 -32.65 63.96
C GLU A 175 25.81 -31.32 63.98
N TYR A 176 25.28 -30.32 64.64
CA TYR A 176 25.99 -29.06 64.92
C TYR A 176 25.99 -28.83 66.42
N CYS A 177 27.11 -28.37 66.93
CA CYS A 177 27.24 -28.04 68.35
C CYS A 177 27.67 -26.58 68.49
N ASN A 178 27.06 -25.87 69.44
CA ASN A 178 27.43 -24.55 69.85
C ASN A 178 28.10 -24.61 71.26
N GLY A 179 29.08 -23.78 71.48
CA GLY A 179 29.87 -23.76 72.70
C GLY A 179 31.12 -24.69 72.65
N SER A 180 31.97 -24.67 73.68
CA SER A 180 33.14 -25.56 73.77
C SER A 180 32.79 -26.85 74.48
N PRO A 181 33.26 -28.03 74.01
CA PRO A 181 33.04 -29.29 74.72
C PRO A 181 33.41 -29.24 76.21
N GLY A 182 32.43 -29.54 77.10
CA GLY A 182 32.62 -29.45 78.53
C GLY A 182 32.21 -28.14 79.21
N SER A 183 31.79 -27.09 78.40
CA SER A 183 31.23 -25.85 78.97
C SER A 183 29.73 -26.00 79.27
N PRO A 184 29.15 -25.27 80.23
CA PRO A 184 27.72 -25.31 80.56
C PRO A 184 26.79 -24.90 79.42
N ASP A 185 27.26 -24.19 78.39
CA ASP A 185 26.57 -23.71 77.23
C ASP A 185 26.76 -24.59 75.99
N TYR A 186 27.46 -25.74 76.15
CA TYR A 186 27.62 -26.71 75.05
C TYR A 186 26.30 -27.44 74.76
N THR A 187 25.74 -27.13 73.62
CA THR A 187 24.49 -27.73 73.12
C THR A 187 24.66 -28.24 71.71
N CYS A 188 24.23 -29.46 71.45
CA CYS A 188 24.22 -30.02 70.10
C CYS A 188 22.78 -30.21 69.62
N GLY A 189 22.58 -29.97 68.34
CA GLY A 189 21.35 -30.21 67.64
C GLY A 189 21.63 -30.86 66.29
N THR A 190 20.60 -31.35 65.65
CA THR A 190 20.69 -31.88 64.27
C THR A 190 19.96 -30.98 63.29
N ARG A 191 20.53 -30.78 62.10
CA ARG A 191 19.90 -30.06 61.00
C ARG A 191 19.76 -31.02 59.81
N GLU A 192 18.57 -31.05 59.24
CA GLU A 192 18.27 -31.84 58.04
C GLU A 192 18.62 -31.03 56.79
N TYR A 193 19.22 -31.70 55.83
CA TYR A 193 19.53 -31.20 54.49
C TYR A 193 18.94 -32.16 53.45
N ARG A 194 18.76 -31.63 52.23
CA ARG A 194 18.17 -32.38 51.11
C ARG A 194 18.97 -32.22 49.84
N CYS A 195 18.86 -33.24 49.00
CA CYS A 195 19.31 -33.21 47.62
C CYS A 195 18.11 -33.27 46.68
N LEU A 196 18.11 -32.41 45.68
CA LEU A 196 17.16 -32.43 44.57
C LEU A 196 17.84 -33.03 43.36
N ASN A 197 17.14 -33.93 42.65
CA ASN A 197 17.65 -34.44 41.39
C ASN A 197 17.82 -33.29 40.38
N GLY A 198 18.83 -33.39 39.52
CA GLY A 198 18.92 -32.56 38.33
C GLY A 198 17.76 -32.87 37.38
N GLU A 199 17.32 -31.86 36.65
CA GLU A 199 16.26 -32.00 35.66
C GLU A 199 16.78 -32.71 34.40
N ASP A 200 15.99 -33.61 33.84
CA ASP A 200 16.27 -34.18 32.52
C ASP A 200 16.07 -33.07 31.45
N GLY A 201 16.94 -33.07 30.46
CA GLY A 201 16.81 -32.17 29.30
C GLY A 201 15.52 -32.46 28.54
N LYS A 202 14.95 -31.43 27.97
CA LYS A 202 13.72 -31.53 27.14
C LYS A 202 14.05 -32.11 25.78
N ASN A 203 13.16 -32.97 25.26
CA ASN A 203 13.27 -33.37 23.86
C ASN A 203 13.06 -32.18 22.92
N GLY A 204 13.88 -32.06 21.88
CA GLY A 204 13.67 -31.14 20.78
C GLY A 204 12.37 -31.44 20.05
N ARG A 205 11.83 -30.45 19.39
CA ARG A 205 10.62 -30.61 18.53
C ARG A 205 11.04 -31.06 17.15
N ALA A 206 10.23 -31.89 16.49
CA ALA A 206 10.40 -32.12 15.06
C ALA A 206 10.12 -30.85 14.26
N GLY A 207 10.77 -30.69 13.12
CA GLY A 207 10.45 -29.65 12.11
C GLY A 207 9.07 -29.88 11.52
N ARG A 208 8.78 -29.15 10.45
CA ARG A 208 7.56 -29.29 9.64
C ARG A 208 7.93 -29.77 8.26
N ASP A 209 7.08 -30.60 7.66
CA ASP A 209 7.26 -30.98 6.26
C ASP A 209 7.12 -29.79 5.34
N GLY A 210 7.89 -29.76 4.24
CA GLY A 210 7.74 -28.84 3.15
C GLY A 210 6.42 -29.05 2.41
N ARG A 211 5.95 -28.03 1.72
CA ARG A 211 4.73 -28.10 0.91
C ARG A 211 5.08 -28.59 -0.48
N ASP A 212 4.15 -29.33 -1.10
CA ASP A 212 4.28 -29.68 -2.52
C ASP A 212 4.17 -28.42 -3.40
N GLY A 213 4.93 -28.40 -4.49
CA GLY A 213 4.83 -27.40 -5.55
C GLY A 213 3.52 -27.54 -6.32
N LYS A 214 3.14 -26.46 -7.03
CA LYS A 214 1.92 -26.42 -7.84
C LYS A 214 2.13 -27.06 -9.19
N LEU A 215 1.05 -27.56 -9.80
CA LEU A 215 1.04 -27.96 -11.19
C LEU A 215 1.24 -26.76 -12.12
N GLY A 216 1.98 -26.92 -13.21
CA GLY A 216 2.09 -25.95 -14.28
C GLY A 216 0.74 -25.66 -14.96
N ILE A 217 0.59 -24.51 -15.57
CA ILE A 217 -0.65 -24.02 -16.19
C ILE A 217 -0.46 -23.96 -17.72
N LEU A 218 -1.48 -24.40 -18.47
CA LEU A 218 -1.53 -24.26 -19.93
C LEU A 218 -2.10 -22.88 -20.32
N THR A 219 -1.44 -22.21 -21.25
CA THR A 219 -1.98 -21.10 -22.04
C THR A 219 -2.09 -21.55 -23.51
N LEU A 220 -3.30 -21.62 -24.03
CA LEU A 220 -3.58 -22.09 -25.39
C LEU A 220 -3.91 -20.91 -26.31
N ILE A 221 -3.21 -20.83 -27.43
CA ILE A 221 -3.34 -19.75 -28.42
C ILE A 221 -3.66 -20.34 -29.77
N ASN A 222 -4.83 -20.02 -30.29
CA ASN A 222 -5.27 -20.45 -31.62
C ASN A 222 -4.60 -19.60 -32.72
N SER A 223 -3.30 -19.80 -32.91
CA SER A 223 -2.47 -19.11 -33.90
C SER A 223 -1.27 -19.98 -34.25
N ASN A 224 -0.67 -19.75 -35.41
CA ASN A 224 0.62 -20.31 -35.82
C ASN A 224 1.75 -19.27 -35.76
N THR A 225 1.47 -18.05 -35.28
CA THR A 225 2.44 -16.99 -35.14
C THR A 225 2.34 -16.38 -33.72
N PRO A 226 3.45 -15.84 -33.19
CA PRO A 226 3.44 -15.17 -31.90
C PRO A 226 2.39 -14.05 -31.84
N LEU A 227 1.71 -13.93 -30.69
CA LEU A 227 0.79 -12.83 -30.48
C LEU A 227 1.56 -11.52 -30.37
N PRO A 228 1.11 -10.48 -31.09
CA PRO A 228 1.60 -9.12 -30.85
C PRO A 228 1.31 -8.68 -29.42
N PRO A 229 2.14 -7.84 -28.82
CA PRO A 229 1.91 -7.32 -27.49
C PRO A 229 0.61 -6.49 -27.44
N ASP A 230 -0.05 -6.49 -26.28
CA ASP A 230 -1.20 -5.65 -26.03
C ASP A 230 -0.82 -4.17 -26.05
N ARG A 231 -1.73 -3.36 -26.58
CA ARG A 231 -1.67 -1.93 -26.58
C ARG A 231 -2.99 -1.37 -26.05
N ILE A 232 -3.23 -1.60 -24.75
CA ILE A 232 -4.53 -1.29 -24.11
C ILE A 232 -4.72 0.21 -23.92
N SER A 233 -3.65 0.95 -23.73
CA SER A 233 -3.68 2.41 -23.55
C SER A 233 -2.51 3.10 -24.23
N ALA A 234 -2.71 4.35 -24.61
CA ALA A 234 -1.67 5.18 -25.18
C ALA A 234 -1.98 6.66 -24.97
N SER A 235 -0.91 7.49 -24.89
CA SER A 235 -0.98 8.94 -24.95
C SER A 235 -0.56 9.35 -26.37
N VAL A 236 -1.49 9.94 -27.14
CA VAL A 236 -1.32 10.17 -28.57
C VAL A 236 -1.67 11.62 -28.90
N SER A 237 -0.82 12.27 -29.71
CA SER A 237 -1.07 13.65 -30.12
C SER A 237 -2.32 13.76 -31.01
N MET A 238 -3.03 14.88 -30.88
CA MET A 238 -4.20 15.16 -31.74
C MET A 238 -3.82 15.17 -33.22
N ASN A 239 -2.59 15.62 -33.53
CA ASN A 239 -2.09 15.59 -34.90
C ASN A 239 -1.96 14.17 -35.47
N GLU A 240 -1.45 13.24 -34.67
CA GLU A 240 -1.35 11.84 -35.08
C GLU A 240 -2.73 11.22 -35.29
N LEU A 241 -3.67 11.45 -34.34
CA LEU A 241 -5.05 10.96 -34.42
C LEU A 241 -5.78 11.51 -35.66
N LYS A 242 -5.53 12.75 -36.04
CA LYS A 242 -6.13 13.38 -37.22
C LYS A 242 -5.52 12.87 -38.52
N SER A 243 -4.19 12.66 -38.56
CA SER A 243 -3.48 12.37 -39.81
C SER A 243 -3.53 10.89 -40.20
N ARG A 244 -3.39 9.98 -39.25
CA ARG A 244 -3.31 8.53 -39.52
C ARG A 244 -4.13 7.65 -38.58
N GLY A 245 -4.69 8.25 -37.52
CA GLY A 245 -5.34 7.51 -36.45
C GLY A 245 -4.34 6.75 -35.57
N PHE A 246 -4.87 6.03 -34.60
CA PHE A 246 -4.07 5.21 -33.68
C PHE A 246 -4.82 3.94 -33.29
N SER A 247 -4.17 2.78 -33.38
CA SER A 247 -4.80 1.47 -33.06
C SER A 247 -4.43 1.02 -31.66
N LEU A 248 -5.45 0.72 -30.88
CA LEU A 248 -5.37 0.01 -29.60
C LEU A 248 -5.70 -1.46 -29.80
N SER A 249 -5.18 -2.33 -28.96
CA SER A 249 -5.44 -3.75 -29.03
C SER A 249 -5.30 -4.43 -27.68
N LYS A 250 -6.08 -5.50 -27.47
CA LYS A 250 -6.09 -6.32 -26.27
C LYS A 250 -6.39 -7.77 -26.62
N ASN A 251 -5.62 -8.71 -26.08
CA ASN A 251 -5.93 -10.12 -26.15
C ASN A 251 -6.98 -10.47 -25.10
N ILE A 252 -8.03 -11.14 -25.52
CA ILE A 252 -9.14 -11.56 -24.65
C ILE A 252 -8.97 -13.04 -24.34
N TRP A 253 -8.88 -13.34 -23.05
CA TRP A 253 -8.61 -14.66 -22.52
C TRP A 253 -9.83 -15.19 -21.77
N GLU A 254 -10.08 -16.49 -21.91
CA GLU A 254 -11.04 -17.23 -21.08
C GLU A 254 -10.32 -18.29 -20.28
N THR A 255 -10.73 -18.43 -19.00
CA THR A 255 -10.34 -19.56 -18.17
C THR A 255 -11.26 -20.74 -18.48
N ARG A 256 -10.68 -21.87 -18.87
CA ARG A 256 -11.38 -23.11 -19.20
C ARG A 256 -10.89 -24.27 -18.34
N ASN A 257 -11.66 -25.35 -18.29
CA ASN A 257 -11.29 -26.59 -17.64
C ASN A 257 -11.09 -27.70 -18.68
N GLY A 258 -10.40 -28.75 -18.29
CA GLY A 258 -10.18 -29.92 -19.14
C GLY A 258 -8.82 -29.93 -19.87
N ALA A 259 -7.82 -29.17 -19.37
CA ALA A 259 -6.49 -29.14 -19.98
C ALA A 259 -5.88 -30.54 -20.10
N THR A 260 -5.97 -31.38 -19.06
CA THR A 260 -5.47 -32.75 -19.07
C THR A 260 -6.06 -33.58 -20.19
N SER A 261 -7.34 -33.33 -20.52
CA SER A 261 -8.05 -34.03 -21.61
C SER A 261 -7.63 -33.58 -23.02
N LEU A 262 -6.96 -32.44 -23.15
CA LEU A 262 -6.43 -31.95 -24.45
C LEU A 262 -5.17 -32.69 -24.88
N PHE A 263 -4.37 -33.20 -23.92
CA PHE A 263 -3.09 -33.84 -24.18
C PHE A 263 -3.16 -35.37 -24.34
N ALA A 264 -2.04 -36.00 -24.59
CA ALA A 264 -1.92 -37.44 -24.60
C ALA A 264 -2.25 -38.05 -23.23
N GLN A 265 -2.79 -39.28 -23.21
CA GLN A 265 -3.18 -39.96 -22.00
C GLN A 265 -2.02 -40.07 -21.01
N GLY A 266 -2.30 -39.80 -19.73
CA GLY A 266 -1.29 -39.83 -18.66
C GLY A 266 -0.52 -38.52 -18.46
N SER A 267 -0.84 -37.48 -19.24
CA SER A 267 -0.30 -36.14 -19.00
C SER A 267 -0.73 -35.57 -17.66
N ALA A 268 0.16 -34.84 -17.00
CA ALA A 268 -0.05 -34.17 -15.73
C ALA A 268 0.19 -32.67 -15.84
N ILE A 269 -0.86 -31.87 -15.72
CA ILE A 269 -0.87 -30.41 -15.77
C ILE A 269 -2.10 -29.92 -15.02
N ASN A 270 -2.15 -28.66 -14.62
CA ASN A 270 -3.36 -28.08 -14.03
C ASN A 270 -4.53 -28.17 -15.01
N ASP A 271 -5.68 -28.66 -14.53
CA ASP A 271 -6.86 -28.84 -15.38
C ASP A 271 -7.47 -27.52 -15.87
N GLN A 272 -7.31 -26.46 -15.10
CA GLN A 272 -7.64 -25.10 -15.55
C GLN A 272 -6.57 -24.56 -16.48
N TYR A 273 -7.01 -23.94 -17.57
CA TYR A 273 -6.12 -23.31 -18.54
C TYR A 273 -6.69 -22.01 -19.09
N LEU A 274 -5.79 -21.16 -19.60
CA LEU A 274 -6.16 -19.94 -20.30
C LEU A 274 -6.24 -20.22 -21.81
N GLU A 275 -7.33 -19.83 -22.45
CA GLU A 275 -7.48 -19.88 -23.90
C GLU A 275 -7.65 -18.48 -24.49
N LEU A 276 -6.87 -18.17 -25.53
CA LEU A 276 -7.10 -16.96 -26.32
C LEU A 276 -8.40 -17.12 -27.11
N VAL A 277 -9.36 -16.27 -26.80
CA VAL A 277 -10.66 -16.27 -27.53
C VAL A 277 -10.54 -15.43 -28.78
N GLU A 278 -10.02 -14.23 -28.64
CA GLU A 278 -9.85 -13.29 -29.75
C GLU A 278 -8.85 -12.19 -29.40
N ARG A 279 -8.46 -11.41 -30.41
CA ARG A 279 -7.77 -10.14 -30.22
C ARG A 279 -8.73 -9.01 -30.58
N ALA A 280 -9.13 -8.23 -29.56
CA ALA A 280 -9.90 -7.02 -29.76
C ALA A 280 -8.99 -5.91 -30.27
N GLU A 281 -9.43 -5.22 -31.30
CA GLU A 281 -8.73 -4.06 -31.86
C GLU A 281 -9.71 -2.91 -32.06
N ASN A 282 -9.27 -1.68 -31.82
CA ASN A 282 -10.04 -0.47 -32.11
C ASN A 282 -9.09 0.65 -32.55
N ALA A 283 -9.35 1.23 -33.72
CA ALA A 283 -8.62 2.39 -34.24
C ALA A 283 -9.37 3.68 -33.86
N VAL A 284 -8.65 4.65 -33.33
CA VAL A 284 -9.20 5.98 -32.99
C VAL A 284 -8.75 6.97 -34.04
N VAL A 285 -9.70 7.70 -34.62
CA VAL A 285 -9.43 8.80 -35.56
C VAL A 285 -10.08 10.09 -35.05
N LEU A 286 -9.40 11.23 -35.22
CA LEU A 286 -9.90 12.53 -34.86
C LEU A 286 -10.38 13.27 -36.10
N ILE A 287 -11.61 13.79 -36.04
CA ILE A 287 -12.24 14.58 -37.09
C ILE A 287 -12.44 16.00 -36.55
N TRP A 288 -11.70 16.95 -37.10
CA TRP A 288 -11.74 18.34 -36.67
C TRP A 288 -12.77 19.14 -37.48
N ASN A 289 -13.91 19.40 -36.86
CA ASN A 289 -15.00 20.18 -37.40
C ASN A 289 -15.15 21.56 -36.72
N ALA A 290 -14.23 21.86 -35.78
CA ALA A 290 -14.26 23.12 -35.07
C ALA A 290 -13.91 24.29 -36.00
N PRO A 291 -14.54 25.46 -35.82
CA PRO A 291 -14.20 26.70 -36.56
C PRO A 291 -12.82 27.27 -36.18
N GLN A 292 -12.28 26.87 -35.01
CA GLN A 292 -10.96 27.26 -34.55
C GLN A 292 -9.88 26.51 -35.35
N GLU A 293 -8.75 27.20 -35.58
CA GLU A 293 -7.58 26.58 -36.21
C GLU A 293 -7.10 25.37 -35.37
N PHE A 294 -6.70 24.32 -36.06
CA PHE A 294 -6.23 23.10 -35.42
C PHE A 294 -4.80 23.23 -34.86
N ALA A 295 -3.95 24.05 -35.48
CA ALA A 295 -2.52 24.11 -35.18
C ALA A 295 -2.18 24.31 -33.69
N PRO A 296 -2.86 25.17 -32.91
CA PRO A 296 -2.58 25.35 -31.47
C PRO A 296 -2.82 24.09 -30.63
N TYR A 297 -3.66 23.17 -31.10
CA TYR A 297 -4.05 21.97 -30.37
C TYR A 297 -3.31 20.71 -30.88
N ALA A 298 -2.65 20.79 -32.02
CA ALA A 298 -2.07 19.65 -32.73
C ALA A 298 -1.12 18.79 -31.88
N GLN A 299 -0.34 19.40 -31.02
CA GLN A 299 0.63 18.73 -30.15
C GLN A 299 0.08 18.31 -28.78
N ARG A 300 -1.20 18.57 -28.49
CA ARG A 300 -1.85 18.12 -27.27
C ARG A 300 -2.10 16.63 -27.34
N ASN A 301 -1.78 15.93 -26.26
CA ASN A 301 -1.97 14.48 -26.20
C ASN A 301 -3.31 14.14 -25.54
N LEU A 302 -4.06 13.29 -26.22
CA LEU A 302 -5.22 12.60 -25.64
C LEU A 302 -4.78 11.26 -25.09
N THR A 303 -5.33 10.87 -23.95
CA THR A 303 -5.11 9.52 -23.41
C THR A 303 -6.24 8.61 -23.84
N LEU A 304 -5.89 7.58 -24.60
CA LEU A 304 -6.80 6.57 -25.11
C LEU A 304 -6.73 5.31 -24.24
N SER A 305 -7.85 4.65 -24.00
CA SER A 305 -7.90 3.39 -23.25
C SER A 305 -9.00 2.49 -23.79
N LEU A 306 -8.61 1.32 -24.27
CA LEU A 306 -9.52 0.28 -24.77
C LEU A 306 -10.19 -0.42 -23.59
N GLN A 307 -11.52 -0.40 -23.55
CA GLN A 307 -12.32 -0.99 -22.48
C GLN A 307 -12.65 -2.47 -22.79
N ASP A 308 -13.20 -3.18 -21.80
CA ASP A 308 -13.56 -4.60 -21.95
C ASP A 308 -14.73 -4.83 -22.92
N ASP A 309 -15.60 -3.85 -23.06
CA ASP A 309 -16.69 -3.84 -24.05
C ASP A 309 -16.25 -3.42 -25.47
N ARG A 310 -14.94 -3.29 -25.69
CA ARG A 310 -14.30 -2.83 -26.94
C ARG A 310 -14.52 -1.36 -27.27
N SER A 311 -15.16 -0.59 -26.41
CA SER A 311 -15.22 0.86 -26.53
C SER A 311 -13.87 1.49 -26.20
N VAL A 312 -13.63 2.72 -26.64
CA VAL A 312 -12.43 3.48 -26.27
C VAL A 312 -12.84 4.65 -25.40
N LYS A 313 -12.29 4.70 -24.19
CA LYS A 313 -12.35 5.88 -23.35
C LYS A 313 -11.27 6.87 -23.78
N ILE A 314 -11.67 8.11 -24.05
CA ILE A 314 -10.78 9.18 -24.47
C ILE A 314 -10.77 10.24 -23.36
N ASN A 315 -9.59 10.49 -22.77
CA ASN A 315 -9.42 11.54 -21.80
C ASN A 315 -8.69 12.73 -22.44
N VAL A 316 -9.29 13.89 -22.33
CA VAL A 316 -8.74 15.16 -22.78
C VAL A 316 -7.89 15.75 -21.63
N PRO A 317 -6.71 16.34 -21.91
CA PRO A 317 -5.92 17.00 -20.87
C PRO A 317 -6.60 18.29 -20.37
N ASP A 318 -6.36 18.65 -19.11
CA ASP A 318 -7.07 19.75 -18.43
C ASP A 318 -6.74 21.15 -18.98
N ASP A 319 -5.67 21.27 -19.76
CA ASP A 319 -5.23 22.55 -20.34
C ASP A 319 -6.02 22.95 -21.61
N ILE A 320 -6.85 22.04 -22.13
CA ILE A 320 -7.77 22.31 -23.24
C ILE A 320 -9.19 21.81 -22.91
N TRP A 321 -10.18 22.52 -23.37
CA TRP A 321 -11.57 22.13 -23.32
C TRP A 321 -12.09 21.88 -24.72
N LEU A 322 -12.66 20.71 -24.95
CA LEU A 322 -13.18 20.29 -26.25
C LEU A 322 -14.67 20.00 -26.13
N GLN A 323 -15.43 20.49 -27.09
CA GLN A 323 -16.79 20.02 -27.31
C GLN A 323 -16.75 18.91 -28.35
N THR A 324 -17.02 17.67 -27.90
CA THR A 324 -16.80 16.48 -28.70
C THR A 324 -18.05 15.62 -28.82
N ASN A 325 -18.09 14.78 -29.86
CA ASN A 325 -18.96 13.63 -29.94
C ASN A 325 -18.14 12.41 -30.38
N GLN A 326 -18.41 11.27 -29.79
CA GLN A 326 -17.72 10.02 -30.09
C GLN A 326 -18.70 9.05 -30.75
N VAL A 327 -18.32 8.52 -31.91
CA VAL A 327 -19.11 7.52 -32.66
C VAL A 327 -18.24 6.31 -32.90
N GLN A 328 -18.71 5.13 -32.46
CA GLN A 328 -18.05 3.86 -32.75
C GLN A 328 -18.70 3.19 -33.96
N ARG A 329 -17.88 2.84 -34.95
CA ARG A 329 -18.30 2.07 -36.14
C ARG A 329 -17.41 0.84 -36.29
N LYS A 330 -17.94 -0.34 -35.94
CA LYS A 330 -17.15 -1.59 -35.91
C LYS A 330 -15.91 -1.38 -34.98
N ASN A 331 -14.71 -1.50 -35.56
CA ASN A 331 -13.42 -1.38 -34.87
C ASN A 331 -12.78 0.02 -35.05
N VAL A 332 -13.59 1.02 -35.34
CA VAL A 332 -13.11 2.42 -35.47
C VAL A 332 -13.94 3.32 -34.54
N THR A 333 -13.27 4.08 -33.73
CA THR A 333 -13.84 5.15 -32.90
C THR A 333 -13.50 6.50 -33.54
N GLU A 334 -14.52 7.20 -34.02
CA GLU A 334 -14.41 8.55 -34.57
C GLU A 334 -14.67 9.56 -33.47
N LEU A 335 -13.68 10.41 -33.18
CA LEU A 335 -13.80 11.55 -32.25
C LEU A 335 -14.01 12.81 -33.05
N PHE A 336 -15.22 13.33 -33.06
CA PHE A 336 -15.57 14.59 -33.68
C PHE A 336 -15.34 15.74 -32.68
N VAL A 337 -14.59 16.77 -33.08
CA VAL A 337 -14.37 17.98 -32.31
C VAL A 337 -15.09 19.14 -32.99
N PHE A 338 -16.07 19.75 -32.31
CA PHE A 338 -16.89 20.84 -32.86
C PHE A 338 -16.43 22.23 -32.39
N ASN A 339 -15.87 22.31 -31.18
CA ASN A 339 -15.28 23.50 -30.63
C ASN A 339 -14.12 23.17 -29.73
N ALA A 340 -13.13 24.08 -29.63
CA ALA A 340 -11.95 23.94 -28.78
C ALA A 340 -11.52 25.28 -28.20
N ILE A 341 -11.14 25.28 -26.92
CA ILE A 341 -10.52 26.45 -26.28
C ILE A 341 -9.38 25.99 -25.37
N ASN A 342 -8.41 26.86 -25.08
CA ASN A 342 -7.50 26.61 -23.97
C ASN A 342 -8.21 26.92 -22.65
N SER A 343 -8.08 26.06 -21.65
CA SER A 343 -8.72 26.24 -20.34
C SER A 343 -8.32 27.56 -19.68
N SER A 344 -7.06 27.99 -19.90
CA SER A 344 -6.54 29.28 -19.41
C SER A 344 -7.26 30.48 -20.00
N ASP A 345 -7.84 30.37 -21.19
CA ASP A 345 -8.57 31.50 -21.82
C ASP A 345 -9.96 31.68 -21.19
N ALA A 346 -10.51 30.64 -20.60
CA ALA A 346 -11.78 30.70 -19.88
C ALA A 346 -11.72 31.59 -18.62
N VAL A 347 -10.56 31.69 -17.97
CA VAL A 347 -10.37 32.47 -16.72
C VAL A 347 -9.59 33.77 -16.93
N LYS A 348 -9.54 34.30 -18.16
CA LYS A 348 -8.88 35.59 -18.46
C LYS A 348 -9.88 36.74 -18.47
N LEU A 349 -10.57 36.95 -17.37
CA LEU A 349 -11.48 38.06 -17.17
C LEU A 349 -10.83 39.15 -16.34
N GLU A 350 -11.04 40.41 -16.70
CA GLU A 350 -10.45 41.58 -16.05
C GLU A 350 -11.51 42.65 -15.77
N SER A 351 -11.52 43.16 -14.55
CA SER A 351 -12.41 44.29 -14.19
C SER A 351 -11.87 45.61 -14.71
N GLN A 352 -12.76 46.44 -15.25
CA GLN A 352 -12.49 47.83 -15.59
C GLN A 352 -12.98 48.83 -14.51
N GLY A 353 -13.26 48.28 -13.31
CA GLY A 353 -13.71 49.06 -12.16
C GLY A 353 -15.22 49.20 -12.05
N ILE A 354 -15.62 49.97 -11.06
CA ILE A 354 -17.01 50.27 -10.73
C ILE A 354 -17.30 51.72 -11.07
N LYS A 355 -18.42 52.00 -11.73
CA LYS A 355 -18.80 53.36 -12.18
C LYS A 355 -20.25 53.66 -11.83
N GLY A 356 -20.55 54.98 -11.73
CA GLY A 356 -21.89 55.47 -11.56
C GLY A 356 -22.36 55.58 -10.09
N VAL A 357 -23.59 56.01 -9.91
CA VAL A 357 -24.26 56.17 -8.59
C VAL A 357 -25.72 55.73 -8.68
N GLY A 358 -26.29 55.32 -7.59
CA GLY A 358 -27.68 54.86 -7.52
C GLY A 358 -27.97 53.70 -8.47
N ASN A 359 -29.07 53.80 -9.21
CA ASN A 359 -29.47 52.79 -10.18
C ASN A 359 -28.54 52.68 -11.42
N GLN A 360 -27.56 53.59 -11.55
CA GLN A 360 -26.59 53.60 -12.65
C GLN A 360 -25.26 52.96 -12.25
N VAL A 361 -25.13 52.39 -11.04
CA VAL A 361 -23.92 51.67 -10.63
C VAL A 361 -23.73 50.46 -11.53
N THR A 362 -22.58 50.40 -12.19
CA THR A 362 -22.19 49.29 -13.08
C THR A 362 -20.77 48.84 -12.77
N MET A 363 -20.51 47.59 -13.04
CA MET A 363 -19.16 47.03 -13.08
C MET A 363 -18.91 46.42 -14.46
N GLU A 364 -17.80 46.75 -15.06
CA GLU A 364 -17.46 46.30 -16.39
C GLU A 364 -16.36 45.21 -16.31
N ILE A 365 -16.59 44.11 -17.00
CA ILE A 365 -15.67 42.97 -17.08
C ILE A 365 -15.32 42.73 -18.54
N ILE A 366 -14.03 42.65 -18.84
CA ILE A 366 -13.51 42.37 -20.19
C ILE A 366 -13.04 40.92 -20.23
N ASP A 367 -13.45 40.18 -21.25
CA ASP A 367 -12.93 38.86 -21.58
C ASP A 367 -11.66 38.98 -22.43
N LYS A 368 -10.49 38.96 -21.77
CA LYS A 368 -9.19 38.96 -22.44
C LYS A 368 -8.89 37.65 -23.19
N GLY A 369 -9.60 36.59 -22.88
CA GLY A 369 -9.51 35.32 -23.60
C GLY A 369 -10.32 35.29 -24.89
N GLY A 370 -11.29 36.22 -25.06
CA GLY A 370 -12.14 36.32 -26.25
C GLY A 370 -12.97 35.07 -26.51
N LYS A 371 -13.52 34.45 -25.43
CA LYS A 371 -14.26 33.20 -25.53
C LYS A 371 -15.73 33.33 -25.10
N SER A 372 -16.20 34.52 -24.82
CA SER A 372 -17.54 34.74 -24.26
C SER A 372 -18.68 34.30 -25.18
N ASP A 373 -18.43 34.17 -26.49
CA ASP A 373 -19.41 33.64 -27.46
C ASP A 373 -19.54 32.11 -27.43
N LEU A 374 -18.55 31.43 -26.82
CA LEU A 374 -18.47 29.98 -26.79
C LEU A 374 -18.76 29.40 -25.39
N VAL A 375 -18.60 30.24 -24.36
CA VAL A 375 -18.57 29.78 -22.95
C VAL A 375 -19.73 30.43 -22.21
N ASP A 376 -20.57 29.61 -21.58
CA ASP A 376 -21.61 30.10 -20.68
C ASP A 376 -20.98 30.74 -19.45
N THR A 377 -21.42 31.95 -19.12
CA THR A 377 -20.84 32.74 -18.03
C THR A 377 -21.91 33.13 -17.02
N THR A 378 -21.71 32.82 -15.76
CA THR A 378 -22.58 33.24 -14.64
C THR A 378 -21.78 34.03 -13.61
N PHE A 379 -22.44 34.93 -12.93
CA PHE A 379 -21.83 35.85 -11.98
C PHE A 379 -22.54 35.77 -10.63
N LYS A 380 -21.75 35.53 -9.56
CA LYS A 380 -22.17 35.72 -8.19
C LYS A 380 -21.44 36.93 -7.61
N ILE A 381 -22.14 37.80 -6.94
CA ILE A 381 -21.61 39.02 -6.37
C ILE A 381 -21.77 39.02 -4.84
N LYS A 382 -20.74 39.56 -4.19
CA LYS A 382 -20.79 39.99 -2.79
C LYS A 382 -20.42 41.48 -2.76
N TYR A 383 -21.42 42.30 -2.41
CA TYR A 383 -21.33 43.76 -2.38
C TYR A 383 -21.16 44.24 -0.96
N GLY A 384 -20.04 44.87 -0.66
CA GLY A 384 -19.70 45.41 0.66
C GLY A 384 -19.57 46.93 0.62
N VAL A 385 -19.92 47.58 1.73
CA VAL A 385 -19.83 49.04 1.88
C VAL A 385 -19.05 49.38 3.14
N SER A 386 -18.19 50.38 3.06
CA SER A 386 -17.50 51.01 4.20
C SER A 386 -17.98 52.44 4.39
N ASN A 387 -17.97 52.89 5.64
CA ASN A 387 -18.26 54.26 6.03
C ASN A 387 -17.01 55.18 5.91
N SER A 388 -15.83 54.64 5.65
CA SER A 388 -14.57 55.38 5.51
C SER A 388 -14.14 55.43 4.06
N ALA A 389 -13.92 56.64 3.53
CA ALA A 389 -13.35 56.83 2.20
C ALA A 389 -11.91 56.29 2.08
N GLU A 390 -11.18 56.18 3.18
CA GLU A 390 -9.83 55.58 3.22
C GLU A 390 -9.86 54.04 3.03
N ALA A 391 -11.00 53.39 3.20
CA ALA A 391 -11.14 51.96 3.03
C ALA A 391 -10.73 51.47 1.64
N ARG A 392 -10.79 52.32 0.61
CA ARG A 392 -10.31 52.03 -0.76
C ARG A 392 -8.86 51.55 -0.78
N PHE A 393 -8.02 52.10 0.11
CA PHE A 393 -6.56 51.88 0.10
C PHE A 393 -6.09 50.88 1.17
N ARG A 394 -7.00 50.31 1.99
CA ARG A 394 -6.67 49.38 3.05
C ARG A 394 -7.09 47.95 2.69
N ASP A 395 -6.16 47.02 2.86
CA ASP A 395 -6.40 45.60 2.64
C ASP A 395 -7.26 44.96 3.76
N VAL A 396 -7.50 45.64 4.87
CA VAL A 396 -8.15 45.12 6.07
C VAL A 396 -9.51 45.76 6.28
N GLY A 397 -10.52 45.07 6.01
CA GLY A 397 -11.68 44.63 6.70
C GLY A 397 -12.78 45.58 7.17
N ASP A 398 -12.91 46.84 6.75
CA ASP A 398 -14.01 47.72 7.18
C ASP A 398 -15.25 47.66 6.25
N TYR A 399 -15.30 46.68 5.34
CA TYR A 399 -16.46 46.52 4.46
C TYR A 399 -17.51 45.58 5.07
N THR A 400 -18.70 46.11 5.29
CA THR A 400 -19.86 45.31 5.68
C THR A 400 -20.61 44.84 4.45
N THR A 401 -20.79 43.55 4.27
CA THR A 401 -21.60 42.99 3.17
C THR A 401 -23.03 43.45 3.30
N ARG A 402 -23.55 44.04 2.20
CA ARG A 402 -24.92 44.57 2.09
C ARG A 402 -25.78 43.78 1.12
N TYR A 403 -25.15 43.05 0.19
CA TYR A 403 -25.85 42.16 -0.72
C TYR A 403 -24.94 40.99 -1.10
N GLN A 404 -25.52 39.82 -1.25
CA GLN A 404 -24.85 38.67 -1.80
C GLN A 404 -25.86 37.81 -2.57
N GLY A 405 -25.53 37.44 -3.80
CA GLY A 405 -26.40 36.63 -4.64
C GLY A 405 -25.91 36.49 -6.06
N GLU A 406 -26.67 35.79 -6.88
CA GLU A 406 -26.43 35.72 -8.32
C GLU A 406 -26.89 36.98 -9.01
N ILE A 407 -26.13 37.42 -10.05
CA ILE A 407 -26.55 38.51 -10.89
C ILE A 407 -27.50 37.93 -11.95
N PRO A 408 -28.77 38.35 -11.97
CA PRO A 408 -29.72 37.82 -12.94
C PRO A 408 -29.37 38.24 -14.36
N PRO A 409 -29.68 37.44 -15.40
CA PRO A 409 -29.39 37.77 -16.79
C PRO A 409 -29.95 39.13 -17.23
N SER A 410 -31.07 39.58 -16.65
CA SER A 410 -31.67 40.89 -16.91
C SER A 410 -30.82 42.08 -16.43
N ALA A 411 -29.86 41.84 -15.54
CA ALA A 411 -28.91 42.86 -15.05
C ALA A 411 -27.51 42.70 -15.70
N ILE A 412 -27.39 41.91 -16.74
CA ILE A 412 -26.14 41.69 -17.48
C ILE A 412 -26.37 42.16 -18.92
N ARG A 413 -25.55 43.11 -19.38
CA ARG A 413 -25.45 43.45 -20.80
C ARG A 413 -24.14 42.89 -21.34
N TYR A 414 -24.24 42.19 -22.46
CA TYR A 414 -23.09 41.58 -23.13
C TYR A 414 -22.94 42.20 -24.52
N ASN A 415 -21.71 42.56 -24.86
CA ASN A 415 -21.35 43.09 -26.18
C ASN A 415 -19.94 42.63 -26.54
N ASN A 416 -19.83 41.65 -27.43
CA ASN A 416 -18.61 41.01 -27.92
C ASN A 416 -17.79 40.34 -26.78
N ASP A 417 -16.76 41.04 -26.28
CA ASP A 417 -15.84 40.58 -25.24
C ASP A 417 -16.08 41.24 -23.86
N ARG A 418 -17.22 41.95 -23.72
CA ARG A 418 -17.47 42.86 -22.60
C ARG A 418 -18.80 42.57 -21.92
N PHE A 419 -18.76 42.34 -20.61
CA PHE A 419 -19.93 42.26 -19.75
C PHE A 419 -20.06 43.57 -18.96
N VAL A 420 -21.23 44.16 -19.00
CA VAL A 420 -21.60 45.27 -18.13
C VAL A 420 -22.63 44.77 -17.13
N LEU A 421 -22.20 44.65 -15.88
CA LEU A 421 -23.02 44.19 -14.76
C LEU A 421 -23.72 45.40 -14.17
N GLU A 422 -25.04 45.47 -14.27
CA GLU A 422 -25.87 46.58 -13.79
C GLU A 422 -26.18 46.42 -12.28
N ILE A 423 -25.18 46.71 -11.44
CA ILE A 423 -25.22 46.52 -9.99
C ILE A 423 -26.33 47.32 -9.35
N GLY A 424 -26.61 48.53 -9.86
CA GLY A 424 -27.68 49.39 -9.38
C GLY A 424 -29.08 48.83 -9.57
N LYS A 425 -29.27 47.78 -10.39
CA LYS A 425 -30.55 47.08 -10.58
C LYS A 425 -30.75 45.90 -9.62
N LEU A 426 -29.72 45.53 -8.83
CA LEU A 426 -29.81 44.48 -7.83
C LEU A 426 -30.59 45.01 -6.61
N PRO A 427 -31.17 44.11 -5.77
CA PRO A 427 -31.92 44.50 -4.60
C PRO A 427 -31.02 44.99 -3.45
N ILE A 428 -30.23 46.02 -3.74
CA ILE A 428 -29.37 46.73 -2.80
C ILE A 428 -30.09 47.97 -2.33
N GLU A 429 -30.15 48.25 -1.03
CA GLU A 429 -30.80 49.42 -0.51
C GLU A 429 -30.16 50.71 -1.12
N PRO A 430 -30.96 51.71 -1.61
CA PRO A 430 -30.46 52.88 -2.29
C PRO A 430 -29.36 53.67 -1.57
N ARG A 431 -29.46 53.74 -0.23
CA ARG A 431 -28.47 54.43 0.64
C ARG A 431 -27.04 53.86 0.51
N TYR A 432 -26.89 52.62 0.04
CA TYR A 432 -25.58 51.97 -0.15
C TYR A 432 -25.03 52.16 -1.55
N LEU A 433 -25.79 52.79 -2.43
CA LEU A 433 -25.42 53.12 -3.83
C LEU A 433 -25.22 54.63 -4.04
N GLU A 434 -25.23 55.44 -2.97
CA GLU A 434 -25.08 56.88 -3.03
C GLU A 434 -23.65 57.34 -3.37
N LEU A 435 -23.54 58.58 -3.77
CA LEU A 435 -22.26 59.26 -4.01
C LEU A 435 -21.33 59.16 -2.78
N ASP A 436 -20.02 59.11 -3.04
CA ASP A 436 -18.97 59.07 -2.02
C ASP A 436 -18.98 57.83 -1.10
N ARG A 437 -19.74 56.75 -1.43
CA ARG A 437 -19.68 55.50 -0.74
C ARG A 437 -18.45 54.69 -1.20
N ALA A 438 -17.59 54.28 -0.24
CA ALA A 438 -16.55 53.31 -0.53
C ALA A 438 -17.17 51.90 -0.60
N VAL A 439 -16.99 51.26 -1.75
CA VAL A 439 -17.59 49.96 -2.04
C VAL A 439 -16.51 48.95 -2.41
N LYS A 440 -16.77 47.68 -2.04
CA LYS A 440 -16.00 46.51 -2.41
C LYS A 440 -16.90 45.51 -3.07
N ILE A 441 -16.56 45.09 -4.27
CA ILE A 441 -17.23 43.98 -4.94
C ILE A 441 -16.27 42.80 -5.04
N GLU A 442 -16.69 41.66 -4.50
CA GLU A 442 -16.11 40.36 -4.79
C GLU A 442 -17.04 39.64 -5.76
N LEU A 443 -16.54 39.40 -6.97
CA LEU A 443 -17.29 38.78 -8.05
C LEU A 443 -16.72 37.36 -8.28
N GLU A 444 -17.52 36.33 -8.04
CA GLU A 444 -17.23 34.96 -8.45
C GLU A 444 -17.83 34.74 -9.83
N VAL A 445 -16.98 34.49 -10.81
CA VAL A 445 -17.39 34.24 -12.19
C VAL A 445 -17.19 32.78 -12.50
N THR A 446 -18.26 32.07 -12.82
CA THR A 446 -18.21 30.67 -13.26
C THR A 446 -18.42 30.61 -14.77
N ARG A 447 -17.51 29.91 -15.46
CA ARG A 447 -17.56 29.71 -16.90
C ARG A 447 -17.61 28.24 -17.24
N THR A 448 -18.54 27.86 -18.11
CA THR A 448 -18.80 26.45 -18.47
C THR A 448 -18.74 26.28 -19.99
N PHE A 449 -18.07 25.20 -20.41
CA PHE A 449 -17.95 24.83 -21.82
C PHE A 449 -18.03 23.29 -21.93
N GLY A 450 -19.16 22.82 -22.44
CA GLY A 450 -19.48 21.39 -22.39
C GLY A 450 -19.52 20.91 -20.93
N ASP A 451 -18.74 19.86 -20.62
CA ASP A 451 -18.64 19.31 -19.28
C ASP A 451 -17.56 19.99 -18.41
N ASN A 452 -16.85 20.97 -18.95
CA ASN A 452 -15.78 21.65 -18.25
C ASN A 452 -16.28 22.94 -17.59
N THR A 453 -15.78 23.22 -16.39
CA THR A 453 -16.14 24.43 -15.63
C THR A 453 -14.89 25.00 -14.97
N ALA A 454 -14.78 26.33 -14.98
CA ALA A 454 -13.78 27.07 -14.23
C ALA A 454 -14.40 28.26 -13.52
N THR A 455 -13.80 28.64 -12.40
CA THR A 455 -14.23 29.76 -11.58
C THR A 455 -13.08 30.73 -11.39
N GLN A 456 -13.36 32.02 -11.53
CA GLN A 456 -12.43 33.11 -11.27
C GLN A 456 -13.05 34.09 -10.27
N THR A 457 -12.28 34.50 -9.27
CA THR A 457 -12.68 35.55 -8.34
C THR A 457 -12.04 36.88 -8.80
N ILE A 458 -12.86 37.91 -8.93
CA ILE A 458 -12.42 39.26 -9.28
C ILE A 458 -12.84 40.21 -8.17
N GLU A 459 -11.92 40.98 -7.65
CA GLU A 459 -12.17 41.97 -6.60
C GLU A 459 -12.00 43.37 -7.18
N ALA A 460 -12.94 44.27 -6.89
CA ALA A 460 -12.85 45.70 -7.21
C ALA A 460 -13.25 46.52 -5.99
N ARG A 461 -12.53 47.61 -5.77
CA ARG A 461 -12.82 48.61 -4.73
C ARG A 461 -12.85 49.98 -5.36
N GLU A 462 -13.88 50.74 -5.05
CA GLU A 462 -14.05 52.07 -5.62
C GLU A 462 -14.83 52.98 -4.67
N ILE A 463 -14.72 54.28 -4.86
CA ILE A 463 -15.64 55.29 -4.32
C ILE A 463 -16.66 55.63 -5.37
N LEU A 464 -17.94 55.43 -5.06
CA LEU A 464 -19.00 55.72 -6.03
C LEU A 464 -19.02 57.20 -6.40
N GLY A 465 -18.92 57.48 -7.68
CA GLY A 465 -18.90 58.84 -8.20
C GLY A 465 -19.32 58.93 -9.67
N PRO A 466 -19.71 60.12 -10.15
CA PRO A 466 -20.15 60.29 -11.55
C PRO A 466 -19.03 60.23 -12.57
N PHE A 467 -17.76 60.26 -12.15
CA PHE A 467 -16.59 60.51 -13.02
C PHE A 467 -15.53 59.38 -13.01
N ASN A 468 -15.84 58.23 -12.51
CA ASN A 468 -14.93 57.09 -12.52
C ASN A 468 -15.16 56.16 -13.71
#